data_25ded5bb123280102e2af5f054ddf5c4
#
_entry.id   25ded5bb123280102e2af5f054ddf5c4
#
_cell.length_a   1.000
_cell.length_b   1.000
_cell.length_c   1.000
_cell.angle_alpha   90.00
_cell.angle_beta   90.00
_cell.angle_gamma   90.00
#
_symmetry.space_group_name_H-M   'P 1'
#
loop_
_entity.id
_entity.type
_entity.pdbx_description
1 polymer ?
#
loop_
_entity_poly.entity_id
_entity_poly.type
_entity_poly.pdbx_seq_one_letter_code
_entity_poly.pdbx_strand_id
1 'polypeptide(L)'
;LCLPFVYSSYDDCAEKLAGEAGTTVAQMILDKTNVRILDYYVLAFRQIFTTDKPLNTVDDMSGLIIRIPDSSTYKETFTQLGAAPTPVAWGETYTALDTGLVSAVENIPESIMSASMQEVCKYVNVSNHIIGPTTISVSEQVFQKLTEEQQNILTEAAKEACEFGLNATKDGSDANFDALEGTGLEVVDTDVDSLKAKINYNAYACAKTDVGKQILTSMGVAL
;
A
#
# COMPACT_ATOMS: atom_id res chain seq x y z
N LEU A 1 0.73 -0.03 -8.93
CA LEU A 1 0.21 -1.17 -8.17
C LEU A 1 -0.49 -0.78 -6.86
N CYS A 2 -0.19 0.40 -6.27
CA CYS A 2 -0.79 0.88 -5.00
C CYS A 2 -2.06 1.73 -5.24
N LEU A 3 -2.94 1.32 -6.14
CA LEU A 3 -4.25 1.96 -6.28
C LEU A 3 -5.19 1.46 -5.16
N PRO A 4 -6.12 2.31 -4.69
CA PRO A 4 -7.02 1.91 -3.63
C PRO A 4 -8.01 0.84 -4.10
N PHE A 5 -8.33 -0.09 -3.22
CA PHE A 5 -9.38 -1.11 -3.37
C PHE A 5 -9.28 -2.02 -4.61
N VAL A 6 -8.10 -2.09 -5.25
CA VAL A 6 -7.90 -2.98 -6.41
C VAL A 6 -7.63 -4.42 -6.02
N TYR A 7 -7.30 -4.66 -4.76
CA TYR A 7 -7.10 -5.99 -4.20
C TYR A 7 -8.14 -6.26 -3.11
N SER A 8 -8.78 -7.41 -3.18
CA SER A 8 -9.81 -7.83 -2.23
C SER A 8 -9.27 -8.65 -1.05
N SER A 9 -8.10 -9.23 -1.22
CA SER A 9 -7.39 -10.04 -0.21
C SER A 9 -5.89 -10.11 -0.53
N TYR A 10 -5.12 -10.66 0.40
CA TYR A 10 -3.70 -10.95 0.19
C TYR A 10 -3.48 -11.94 -0.97
N ASP A 11 -4.33 -12.98 -1.06
CA ASP A 11 -4.25 -13.96 -2.14
C ASP A 11 -4.61 -13.36 -3.50
N ASP A 12 -5.66 -12.53 -3.57
CA ASP A 12 -6.02 -11.79 -4.78
C ASP A 12 -4.90 -10.86 -5.24
N CYS A 13 -4.21 -10.21 -4.31
CA CYS A 13 -3.03 -9.40 -4.61
C CYS A 13 -1.91 -10.25 -5.21
N ALA A 14 -1.56 -11.36 -4.56
CA ALA A 14 -0.50 -12.26 -5.02
C ALA A 14 -0.84 -12.85 -6.41
N GLU A 15 -2.08 -13.28 -6.65
CA GLU A 15 -2.54 -13.82 -7.93
C GLU A 15 -2.43 -12.78 -9.06
N LYS A 16 -2.92 -11.55 -8.83
CA LYS A 16 -2.83 -10.47 -9.82
C LYS A 16 -1.40 -10.07 -10.14
N LEU A 17 -0.51 -10.10 -9.14
CA LEU A 17 0.92 -9.80 -9.33
C LEU A 17 1.68 -10.93 -10.03
N ALA A 18 1.30 -12.19 -9.81
CA ALA A 18 1.83 -13.33 -10.58
C ALA A 18 1.31 -13.37 -12.02
N GLY A 19 0.22 -12.67 -12.31
CA GLY A 19 -0.43 -12.62 -13.62
C GLY A 19 0.12 -11.54 -14.57
N GLU A 20 -0.72 -11.17 -15.55
CA GLU A 20 -0.39 -10.21 -16.61
C GLU A 20 -0.02 -8.83 -16.04
N ALA A 21 -0.71 -8.35 -14.98
CA ALA A 21 -0.43 -7.06 -14.39
C ALA A 21 1.00 -6.96 -13.86
N GLY A 22 1.43 -7.91 -13.03
CA GLY A 22 2.77 -7.92 -12.46
C GLY A 22 3.85 -8.11 -13.52
N THR A 23 3.64 -9.04 -14.47
CA THR A 23 4.58 -9.29 -15.57
C THR A 23 4.79 -8.03 -16.43
N THR A 24 3.70 -7.33 -16.78
CA THR A 24 3.78 -6.10 -17.58
C THR A 24 4.52 -4.99 -16.81
N VAL A 25 4.25 -4.83 -15.51
CA VAL A 25 4.95 -3.84 -14.68
C VAL A 25 6.43 -4.20 -14.54
N ALA A 26 6.78 -5.47 -14.32
CA ALA A 26 8.16 -5.93 -14.24
C ALA A 26 8.94 -5.61 -15.51
N GLN A 27 8.36 -5.89 -16.69
CA GLN A 27 8.98 -5.57 -17.97
C GLN A 27 9.15 -4.07 -18.18
N MET A 28 8.13 -3.27 -17.85
CA MET A 28 8.23 -1.80 -17.95
C MET A 28 9.34 -1.21 -17.06
N ILE A 29 9.51 -1.74 -15.85
CA ILE A 29 10.57 -1.30 -14.93
C ILE A 29 11.93 -1.71 -15.50
N LEU A 30 12.07 -2.93 -15.96
CA LEU A 30 13.30 -3.42 -16.58
C LEU A 30 13.74 -2.53 -17.75
N ASP A 31 12.81 -2.25 -18.68
CA ASP A 31 13.09 -1.47 -19.88
C ASP A 31 13.50 -0.02 -19.59
N LYS A 32 12.92 0.57 -18.54
CA LYS A 32 13.14 1.98 -18.21
C LYS A 32 14.28 2.23 -17.24
N THR A 33 14.59 1.27 -16.39
CA THR A 33 15.48 1.51 -15.24
C THR A 33 16.65 0.54 -15.15
N ASN A 34 16.71 -0.50 -15.97
CA ASN A 34 17.66 -1.61 -15.82
C ASN A 34 17.58 -2.31 -14.44
N VAL A 35 16.42 -2.28 -13.81
CA VAL A 35 16.11 -3.04 -12.58
C VAL A 35 15.21 -4.21 -12.94
N ARG A 36 15.65 -5.41 -12.64
CA ARG A 36 14.89 -6.65 -12.77
C ARG A 36 14.13 -6.92 -11.48
N ILE A 37 12.83 -7.03 -11.56
CA ILE A 37 12.00 -7.58 -10.49
C ILE A 37 12.13 -9.10 -10.55
N LEU A 38 12.52 -9.71 -9.44
CA LEU A 38 12.60 -11.17 -9.29
C LEU A 38 11.27 -11.74 -8.83
N ASP A 39 10.62 -11.07 -7.86
CA ASP A 39 9.28 -11.40 -7.40
C ASP A 39 8.66 -10.25 -6.61
N TYR A 40 7.36 -10.38 -6.29
CA TYR A 40 6.57 -9.42 -5.55
C TYR A 40 6.31 -9.91 -4.12
N TYR A 41 6.57 -9.04 -3.14
CA TYR A 41 6.25 -9.24 -1.74
C TYR A 41 4.98 -8.49 -1.37
N VAL A 42 3.98 -9.18 -0.83
CA VAL A 42 2.68 -8.60 -0.44
C VAL A 42 2.74 -8.17 1.02
N LEU A 43 2.67 -6.86 1.27
CA LEU A 43 2.57 -6.27 2.61
C LEU A 43 1.12 -6.30 3.13
N ALA A 44 0.96 -5.98 4.42
CA ALA A 44 -0.36 -5.87 5.04
C ALA A 44 -1.23 -4.76 4.40
N PHE A 45 -2.54 -4.84 4.64
CA PHE A 45 -3.45 -3.74 4.31
C PHE A 45 -3.08 -2.49 5.11
N ARG A 46 -3.07 -1.36 4.42
CA ARG A 46 -2.88 -0.05 5.03
C ARG A 46 -4.18 0.43 5.65
N GLN A 47 -4.06 1.00 6.85
CA GLN A 47 -5.16 1.56 7.63
C GLN A 47 -4.95 3.06 7.81
N ILE A 48 -6.01 3.77 8.20
CA ILE A 48 -5.94 5.20 8.50
C ILE A 48 -5.93 5.39 10.03
N PHE A 49 -4.93 6.08 10.53
CA PHE A 49 -4.78 6.41 11.95
C PHE A 49 -5.07 7.89 12.16
N THR A 50 -5.88 8.23 13.16
CA THR A 50 -6.29 9.60 13.44
C THR A 50 -5.99 10.01 14.89
N THR A 51 -5.68 11.30 15.10
CA THR A 51 -5.30 11.85 16.41
C THR A 51 -6.50 12.17 17.29
N ASP A 52 -7.64 12.54 16.73
CA ASP A 52 -8.74 13.20 17.46
C ASP A 52 -10.15 12.68 17.17
N LYS A 53 -10.42 12.09 16.00
CA LYS A 53 -11.76 11.63 15.65
C LYS A 53 -11.74 10.28 14.94
N PRO A 54 -12.75 9.42 15.16
CA PRO A 54 -12.94 8.21 14.35
C PRO A 54 -13.44 8.56 12.94
N LEU A 55 -13.22 7.64 11.99
CA LEU A 55 -13.74 7.72 10.63
C LEU A 55 -14.72 6.57 10.41
N ASN A 56 -16.01 6.81 10.60
CA ASN A 56 -17.02 5.78 10.42
C ASN A 56 -17.40 5.62 8.95
N THR A 57 -17.44 6.74 8.20
CA THR A 57 -17.82 6.77 6.79
C THR A 57 -16.92 7.74 6.01
N VAL A 58 -17.06 7.76 4.69
CA VAL A 58 -16.35 8.70 3.83
C VAL A 58 -16.61 10.18 4.16
N ASP A 59 -17.76 10.51 4.72
CA ASP A 59 -18.09 11.90 5.07
C ASP A 59 -17.19 12.44 6.18
N ASP A 60 -16.68 11.57 7.06
CA ASP A 60 -15.73 11.93 8.11
C ASP A 60 -14.32 12.31 7.59
N MET A 61 -14.03 12.00 6.31
CA MET A 61 -12.79 12.41 5.65
C MET A 61 -12.75 13.92 5.38
N SER A 62 -13.91 14.59 5.39
CA SER A 62 -14.00 16.04 5.13
C SER A 62 -13.22 16.84 6.17
N GLY A 63 -12.28 17.66 5.69
CA GLY A 63 -11.41 18.48 6.53
C GLY A 63 -10.28 17.73 7.24
N LEU A 64 -10.13 16.41 7.00
CA LEU A 64 -9.03 15.62 7.55
C LEU A 64 -7.72 15.98 6.85
N ILE A 65 -6.75 16.49 7.58
CA ILE A 65 -5.40 16.71 7.06
C ILE A 65 -4.61 15.43 7.26
N ILE A 66 -4.44 14.67 6.18
CA ILE A 66 -3.79 13.36 6.25
C ILE A 66 -2.38 13.40 5.67
N ARG A 67 -1.42 12.92 6.45
CA ARG A 67 -0.05 12.70 5.96
C ARG A 67 -0.04 11.59 4.92
N ILE A 68 0.59 11.85 3.80
CA ILE A 68 0.86 10.87 2.75
C ILE A 68 2.36 10.87 2.39
N PRO A 69 2.89 9.78 1.79
CA PRO A 69 4.17 9.84 1.09
C PRO A 69 4.08 10.79 -0.12
N ASP A 70 5.20 11.30 -0.61
CA ASP A 70 5.22 12.09 -1.85
C ASP A 70 4.92 11.20 -3.07
N SER A 71 3.63 11.03 -3.32
CA SER A 71 3.10 10.16 -4.38
C SER A 71 1.81 10.74 -4.94
N SER A 72 1.76 10.90 -6.27
CA SER A 72 0.57 11.36 -6.97
C SER A 72 -0.61 10.41 -6.82
N THR A 73 -0.38 9.10 -6.69
CA THR A 73 -1.42 8.10 -6.48
C THR A 73 -2.09 8.29 -5.12
N TYR A 74 -1.31 8.44 -4.06
CA TYR A 74 -1.85 8.67 -2.72
C TYR A 74 -2.56 10.03 -2.64
N LYS A 75 -1.96 11.07 -3.24
CA LYS A 75 -2.59 12.38 -3.32
C LYS A 75 -3.96 12.32 -3.99
N GLU A 76 -4.05 11.68 -5.15
CA GLU A 76 -5.30 11.50 -5.87
C GLU A 76 -6.33 10.72 -5.03
N THR A 77 -5.91 9.60 -4.42
CA THR A 77 -6.77 8.77 -3.57
C THR A 77 -7.42 9.59 -2.45
N PHE A 78 -6.63 10.25 -1.63
CA PHE A 78 -7.17 10.98 -0.49
C PHE A 78 -7.90 12.27 -0.87
N THR A 79 -7.57 12.87 -2.01
CA THR A 79 -8.37 13.98 -2.59
C THR A 79 -9.76 13.50 -3.00
N GLN A 80 -9.88 12.35 -3.66
CA GLN A 80 -11.20 11.79 -4.02
C GLN A 80 -12.03 11.40 -2.80
N LEU A 81 -11.39 10.93 -1.73
CA LEU A 81 -12.04 10.64 -0.46
C LEU A 81 -12.48 11.91 0.29
N GLY A 82 -12.08 13.10 -0.13
CA GLY A 82 -12.47 14.37 0.49
C GLY A 82 -11.54 14.90 1.58
N ALA A 83 -10.40 14.24 1.80
CA ALA A 83 -9.36 14.68 2.73
C ALA A 83 -8.41 15.71 2.09
N ALA A 84 -7.56 16.34 2.91
CA ALA A 84 -6.47 17.21 2.50
C ALA A 84 -5.12 16.47 2.62
N PRO A 85 -4.67 15.76 1.56
CA PRO A 85 -3.43 15.02 1.59
C PRO A 85 -2.21 15.95 1.63
N THR A 86 -1.36 15.76 2.63
CA THR A 86 -0.17 16.57 2.90
C THR A 86 1.08 15.69 2.84
N PRO A 87 1.97 15.87 1.84
CA PRO A 87 3.22 15.13 1.77
C PRO A 87 4.16 15.53 2.91
N VAL A 88 4.59 14.54 3.72
CA VAL A 88 5.58 14.71 4.79
C VAL A 88 6.52 13.50 4.75
N ALA A 89 7.83 13.73 4.92
CA ALA A 89 8.80 12.65 5.01
C ALA A 89 8.48 11.71 6.18
N TRP A 90 8.75 10.41 6.03
CA TRP A 90 8.40 9.42 7.06
C TRP A 90 9.01 9.75 8.42
N GLY A 91 10.29 10.12 8.45
CA GLY A 91 10.99 10.47 9.71
C GLY A 91 10.45 11.72 10.42
N GLU A 92 9.63 12.55 9.75
CA GLU A 92 9.02 13.76 10.30
C GLU A 92 7.55 13.55 10.69
N THR A 93 6.98 12.38 10.38
CA THR A 93 5.55 12.12 10.52
C THR A 93 5.09 12.13 11.98
N TYR A 94 5.87 11.54 12.90
CA TYR A 94 5.55 11.58 14.33
C TYR A 94 5.40 13.03 14.84
N THR A 95 6.39 13.87 14.57
CA THR A 95 6.37 15.29 14.96
C THR A 95 5.22 16.04 14.28
N ALA A 96 4.90 15.74 13.03
CA ALA A 96 3.79 16.37 12.33
C ALA A 96 2.42 16.02 12.95
N LEU A 97 2.24 14.79 13.44
CA LEU A 97 1.06 14.36 14.19
C LEU A 97 1.01 15.01 15.59
N ASP A 98 2.11 14.96 16.33
CA ASP A 98 2.21 15.47 17.70
C ASP A 98 1.97 16.99 17.77
N THR A 99 2.46 17.74 16.80
CA THR A 99 2.26 19.19 16.71
C THR A 99 0.93 19.62 16.07
N GLY A 100 0.16 18.67 15.54
CA GLY A 100 -1.10 18.95 14.86
C GLY A 100 -0.95 19.55 13.45
N LEU A 101 0.24 19.46 12.83
CA LEU A 101 0.44 19.84 11.44
C LEU A 101 -0.41 18.95 10.51
N VAL A 102 -0.56 17.67 10.86
CA VAL A 102 -1.49 16.73 10.26
C VAL A 102 -2.30 16.05 11.38
N SER A 103 -3.52 15.65 11.09
CA SER A 103 -4.43 14.98 12.04
C SER A 103 -4.59 13.49 11.75
N ALA A 104 -3.95 13.00 10.71
CA ALA A 104 -4.01 11.59 10.32
C ALA A 104 -2.74 11.14 9.58
N VAL A 105 -2.51 9.84 9.62
CA VAL A 105 -1.49 9.12 8.83
C VAL A 105 -2.10 7.80 8.34
N GLU A 106 -1.63 7.31 7.21
CA GLU A 106 -1.99 6.00 6.70
C GLU A 106 -0.73 5.14 6.55
N ASN A 107 -0.80 3.91 6.98
CA ASN A 107 0.23 2.89 6.78
C ASN A 107 -0.25 1.52 7.28
N ILE A 108 0.62 0.50 7.13
CA ILE A 108 0.42 -0.81 7.76
C ILE A 108 0.61 -0.69 9.29
N PRO A 109 -0.10 -1.50 10.09
CA PRO A 109 -0.02 -1.49 11.55
C PRO A 109 1.40 -1.56 12.10
N GLU A 110 2.23 -2.45 11.57
CA GLU A 110 3.61 -2.66 12.00
C GLU A 110 4.48 -1.41 11.85
N SER A 111 4.27 -0.66 10.76
CA SER A 111 5.02 0.58 10.52
C SER A 111 4.64 1.67 11.53
N ILE A 112 3.37 1.75 11.90
CA ILE A 112 2.87 2.70 12.90
C ILE A 112 3.48 2.39 14.27
N MET A 113 3.47 1.12 14.67
CA MET A 113 4.07 0.70 15.96
C MET A 113 5.58 0.90 15.98
N SER A 114 6.28 0.53 14.90
CA SER A 114 7.74 0.66 14.83
C SER A 114 8.22 2.12 14.89
N ALA A 115 7.37 3.07 14.50
CA ALA A 115 7.63 4.51 14.54
C ALA A 115 6.96 5.20 15.74
N SER A 116 6.43 4.45 16.70
CA SER A 116 5.75 4.95 17.91
C SER A 116 4.57 5.89 17.64
N MET A 117 3.99 5.88 16.45
CA MET A 117 2.90 6.80 16.08
C MET A 117 1.59 6.51 16.83
N GLN A 118 1.43 5.29 17.39
CA GLN A 118 0.31 4.95 18.29
C GLN A 118 0.30 5.82 19.57
N GLU A 119 1.41 6.45 19.95
CA GLU A 119 1.46 7.33 21.12
C GLU A 119 0.75 8.67 20.88
N VAL A 120 0.64 9.11 19.62
CA VAL A 120 0.05 10.38 19.21
C VAL A 120 -1.26 10.23 18.43
N CYS A 121 -1.64 9.00 18.05
CA CYS A 121 -2.94 8.67 17.48
C CYS A 121 -3.88 8.11 18.55
N LYS A 122 -5.20 8.23 18.34
CA LYS A 122 -6.24 7.65 19.22
C LYS A 122 -7.03 6.55 18.56
N TYR A 123 -7.15 6.58 17.25
CA TYR A 123 -8.00 5.66 16.50
C TYR A 123 -7.21 4.99 15.39
N VAL A 124 -7.48 3.70 15.18
CA VAL A 124 -7.18 2.98 13.94
C VAL A 124 -8.48 2.70 13.21
N ASN A 125 -8.64 3.33 12.05
CA ASN A 125 -9.83 3.20 11.21
C ASN A 125 -9.55 2.10 10.18
N VAL A 126 -10.31 0.99 10.27
CA VAL A 126 -10.11 -0.20 9.42
C VAL A 126 -10.65 0.07 8.03
N SER A 127 -9.83 0.69 7.22
CA SER A 127 -10.18 1.13 5.87
C SER A 127 -9.77 0.14 4.78
N ASN A 128 -8.75 -0.69 5.03
CA ASN A 128 -8.22 -1.66 4.07
C ASN A 128 -8.04 -1.07 2.66
N HIS A 129 -7.68 0.22 2.59
CA HIS A 129 -7.78 1.01 1.37
C HIS A 129 -6.71 0.66 0.33
N ILE A 130 -5.54 0.21 0.75
CA ILE A 130 -4.43 -0.17 -0.15
C ILE A 130 -3.70 -1.37 0.44
N ILE A 131 -3.38 -2.37 -0.40
CA ILE A 131 -2.24 -3.25 -0.19
C ILE A 131 -1.05 -2.62 -0.89
N GLY A 132 0.09 -2.53 -0.21
CA GLY A 132 1.34 -2.02 -0.76
C GLY A 132 2.25 -3.14 -1.23
N PRO A 133 2.12 -3.65 -2.47
CA PRO A 133 3.09 -4.62 -2.95
C PRO A 133 4.47 -3.97 -3.04
N THR A 134 5.49 -4.70 -2.61
CA THR A 134 6.89 -4.34 -2.80
C THR A 134 7.60 -5.40 -3.65
N THR A 135 8.88 -5.25 -3.91
CA THR A 135 9.58 -6.14 -4.84
C THR A 135 10.92 -6.59 -4.29
N ILE A 136 11.30 -7.83 -4.57
CA ILE A 136 12.69 -8.24 -4.54
C ILE A 136 13.26 -7.99 -5.91
N SER A 137 14.29 -7.15 -5.99
CA SER A 137 14.81 -6.64 -7.25
C SER A 137 16.33 -6.69 -7.29
N VAL A 138 16.88 -6.80 -8.49
CA VAL A 138 18.32 -6.81 -8.75
C VAL A 138 18.65 -5.92 -9.94
N SER A 139 19.86 -5.35 -9.97
CA SER A 139 20.38 -4.67 -11.17
C SER A 139 20.46 -5.67 -12.32
N GLU A 140 19.84 -5.36 -13.45
CA GLU A 140 19.93 -6.19 -14.67
C GLU A 140 21.38 -6.40 -15.10
N GLN A 141 22.19 -5.35 -15.03
CA GLN A 141 23.60 -5.44 -15.37
C GLN A 141 24.38 -6.43 -14.48
N VAL A 142 24.01 -6.59 -13.23
CA VAL A 142 24.60 -7.57 -12.31
C VAL A 142 24.04 -8.95 -12.60
N PHE A 143 22.71 -9.07 -12.77
CA PHE A 143 22.04 -10.33 -13.06
C PHE A 143 22.58 -11.02 -14.31
N GLN A 144 22.83 -10.25 -15.38
CA GLN A 144 23.37 -10.77 -16.63
C GLN A 144 24.85 -11.24 -16.55
N LYS A 145 25.57 -10.92 -15.47
CA LYS A 145 26.93 -11.44 -15.22
C LYS A 145 26.92 -12.77 -14.47
N LEU A 146 25.79 -13.18 -13.93
CA LEU A 146 25.64 -14.46 -13.24
C LEU A 146 25.54 -15.59 -14.28
N THR A 147 26.02 -16.77 -13.89
CA THR A 147 25.72 -17.98 -14.68
C THR A 147 24.23 -18.31 -14.64
N GLU A 148 23.75 -19.08 -15.61
CA GLU A 148 22.35 -19.54 -15.63
C GLU A 148 21.95 -20.23 -14.32
N GLU A 149 22.81 -21.07 -13.76
CA GLU A 149 22.59 -21.71 -12.47
C GLU A 149 22.41 -20.69 -11.33
N GLN A 150 23.26 -19.66 -11.29
CA GLN A 150 23.18 -18.60 -10.28
C GLN A 150 21.91 -17.73 -10.47
N GLN A 151 21.53 -17.43 -11.71
CA GLN A 151 20.29 -16.71 -12.01
C GLN A 151 19.06 -17.49 -11.53
N ASN A 152 19.04 -18.80 -11.76
CA ASN A 152 17.95 -19.70 -11.31
C ASN A 152 17.90 -19.76 -9.78
N ILE A 153 19.03 -19.95 -9.11
CA ILE A 153 19.09 -19.96 -7.63
C ILE A 153 18.55 -18.64 -7.06
N LEU A 154 18.97 -17.51 -7.61
CA LEU A 154 18.54 -16.21 -7.11
C LEU A 154 17.04 -15.97 -7.31
N THR A 155 16.52 -16.41 -8.47
CA THR A 155 15.08 -16.28 -8.78
C THR A 155 14.22 -17.16 -7.88
N GLU A 156 14.62 -18.42 -7.68
CA GLU A 156 13.89 -19.34 -6.79
C GLU A 156 13.95 -18.88 -5.33
N ALA A 157 15.11 -18.41 -4.85
CA ALA A 157 15.23 -17.85 -3.51
C ALA A 157 14.35 -16.61 -3.29
N ALA A 158 14.22 -15.73 -4.29
CA ALA A 158 13.33 -14.58 -4.21
C ALA A 158 11.87 -15.01 -4.13
N LYS A 159 11.47 -16.00 -4.93
CA LYS A 159 10.13 -16.57 -4.92
C LYS A 159 9.77 -17.21 -3.58
N GLU A 160 10.66 -18.06 -3.05
CA GLU A 160 10.47 -18.68 -1.72
C GLU A 160 10.37 -17.63 -0.62
N ALA A 161 11.18 -16.56 -0.68
CA ALA A 161 11.14 -15.48 0.29
C ALA A 161 9.82 -14.68 0.21
N CYS A 162 9.30 -14.41 -0.99
CA CYS A 162 8.03 -13.72 -1.17
C CYS A 162 6.83 -14.58 -0.71
N GLU A 163 6.84 -15.88 -0.99
CA GLU A 163 5.83 -16.83 -0.50
C GLU A 163 5.84 -16.93 1.03
N PHE A 164 7.03 -17.07 1.63
CA PHE A 164 7.17 -17.03 3.08
C PHE A 164 6.61 -15.72 3.67
N GLY A 165 6.97 -14.58 3.06
CA GLY A 165 6.51 -13.27 3.50
C GLY A 165 5.00 -13.10 3.39
N LEU A 166 4.37 -13.57 2.31
CA LEU A 166 2.91 -13.56 2.16
C LEU A 166 2.22 -14.35 3.29
N ASN A 167 2.72 -15.55 3.59
CA ASN A 167 2.17 -16.38 4.67
C ASN A 167 2.35 -15.69 6.03
N ALA A 168 3.52 -15.14 6.32
CA ALA A 168 3.78 -14.40 7.55
C ALA A 168 2.88 -13.16 7.70
N THR A 169 2.60 -12.43 6.61
CA THR A 169 1.67 -11.30 6.60
C THR A 169 0.24 -11.75 6.92
N LYS A 170 -0.21 -12.85 6.32
CA LYS A 170 -1.55 -13.44 6.58
C LYS A 170 -1.69 -13.88 8.04
N ASP A 171 -0.72 -14.63 8.54
CA ASP A 171 -0.73 -15.16 9.91
C ASP A 171 -0.61 -14.06 10.97
N GLY A 172 0.11 -12.97 10.66
CA GLY A 172 0.31 -11.84 11.56
C GLY A 172 -0.81 -10.78 11.56
N SER A 173 -1.75 -10.84 10.62
CA SER A 173 -2.74 -9.76 10.43
C SER A 173 -3.59 -9.49 11.68
N ASP A 174 -4.16 -10.52 12.28
CA ASP A 174 -5.00 -10.38 13.48
C ASP A 174 -4.18 -9.95 14.69
N ALA A 175 -3.00 -10.55 14.88
CA ALA A 175 -2.09 -10.21 15.99
C ALA A 175 -1.65 -8.74 15.95
N ASN A 176 -1.54 -8.13 14.77
CA ASN A 176 -1.20 -6.72 14.63
C ASN A 176 -2.32 -5.79 15.12
N PHE A 177 -3.59 -6.14 14.89
CA PHE A 177 -4.72 -5.37 15.44
C PHE A 177 -4.81 -5.55 16.96
N ASP A 178 -4.67 -6.76 17.48
CA ASP A 178 -4.62 -7.01 18.94
C ASP A 178 -3.50 -6.21 19.61
N ALA A 179 -2.33 -6.13 18.97
CA ALA A 179 -1.22 -5.34 19.46
C ALA A 179 -1.53 -3.83 19.48
N LEU A 180 -2.22 -3.31 18.45
CA LEU A 180 -2.65 -1.91 18.40
C LEU A 180 -3.67 -1.59 19.49
N GLU A 181 -4.68 -2.42 19.70
CA GLU A 181 -5.64 -2.27 20.81
C GLU A 181 -4.94 -2.28 22.17
N GLY A 182 -3.94 -3.15 22.34
CA GLY A 182 -3.10 -3.21 23.55
C GLY A 182 -2.34 -1.94 23.86
N THR A 183 -2.16 -1.03 22.89
CA THR A 183 -1.55 0.31 23.09
C THR A 183 -2.54 1.38 23.52
N GLY A 184 -3.84 1.07 23.56
CA GLY A 184 -4.92 2.01 23.89
C GLY A 184 -5.54 2.72 22.69
N LEU A 185 -5.16 2.33 21.47
CA LEU A 185 -5.88 2.78 20.25
C LEU A 185 -7.27 2.14 20.19
N GLU A 186 -8.28 2.95 19.84
CA GLU A 186 -9.62 2.48 19.55
C GLU A 186 -9.70 2.00 18.09
N VAL A 187 -10.12 0.75 17.89
CA VAL A 187 -10.37 0.18 16.57
C VAL A 187 -11.76 0.58 16.08
N VAL A 188 -11.82 1.22 14.92
CA VAL A 188 -13.05 1.72 14.30
C VAL A 188 -13.34 0.90 13.06
N ASP A 189 -14.50 0.27 13.01
CA ASP A 189 -15.01 -0.43 11.82
C ASP A 189 -15.57 0.61 10.82
N THR A 190 -14.73 1.00 9.87
CA THR A 190 -15.05 2.02 8.88
C THR A 190 -15.93 1.42 7.76
N ASP A 191 -16.97 2.13 7.33
CA ASP A 191 -17.74 1.77 6.14
C ASP A 191 -16.89 1.88 4.87
N VAL A 192 -16.18 0.80 4.57
CA VAL A 192 -15.27 0.69 3.42
C VAL A 192 -16.00 0.86 2.09
N ASP A 193 -17.27 0.47 2.00
CA ASP A 193 -18.03 0.61 0.76
C ASP A 193 -18.35 2.08 0.47
N SER A 194 -18.56 2.89 1.50
CA SER A 194 -18.68 4.35 1.34
C SER A 194 -17.40 4.98 0.77
N LEU A 195 -16.23 4.49 1.17
CA LEU A 195 -14.93 4.93 0.64
C LEU A 195 -14.76 4.50 -0.84
N LYS A 196 -15.02 3.22 -1.15
CA LYS A 196 -14.93 2.67 -2.51
C LYS A 196 -15.79 3.44 -3.50
N ALA A 197 -17.01 3.84 -3.09
CA ALA A 197 -17.94 4.57 -3.93
C ALA A 197 -17.44 5.93 -4.43
N LYS A 198 -16.42 6.52 -3.78
CA LYS A 198 -15.82 7.79 -4.19
C LYS A 198 -14.69 7.62 -5.22
N ILE A 199 -14.15 6.42 -5.40
CA ILE A 199 -12.97 6.20 -6.23
C ILE A 199 -13.34 6.14 -7.71
N ASN A 200 -12.77 7.06 -8.47
CA ASN A 200 -12.81 7.07 -9.94
C ASN A 200 -11.41 6.75 -10.49
N TYR A 201 -11.23 5.53 -10.95
CA TYR A 201 -9.92 5.07 -11.46
C TYR A 201 -9.47 5.84 -12.71
N ASN A 202 -10.38 6.41 -13.51
CA ASN A 202 -10.02 7.23 -14.67
C ASN A 202 -9.28 8.54 -14.31
N ALA A 203 -9.34 8.98 -13.07
CA ALA A 203 -8.63 10.18 -12.61
C ALA A 203 -7.12 9.94 -12.45
N TYR A 204 -6.71 8.70 -12.18
CA TYR A 204 -5.31 8.37 -11.95
C TYR A 204 -4.44 8.48 -13.20
N ALA A 205 -3.20 8.91 -13.03
CA ALA A 205 -2.27 9.11 -14.14
C ALA A 205 -2.01 7.82 -14.95
N CYS A 206 -1.98 6.66 -14.31
CA CYS A 206 -1.81 5.37 -14.98
C CYS A 206 -2.97 5.06 -15.93
N ALA A 207 -4.21 5.40 -15.60
CA ALA A 207 -5.37 5.18 -16.45
C ALA A 207 -5.38 6.05 -17.74
N LYS A 208 -4.47 7.00 -17.85
CA LYS A 208 -4.35 7.88 -19.04
C LYS A 208 -3.41 7.32 -20.10
N THR A 209 -2.77 6.18 -19.86
CA THR A 209 -1.87 5.53 -20.81
C THR A 209 -2.42 4.16 -21.22
N ASP A 210 -2.15 3.74 -22.47
CA ASP A 210 -2.68 2.46 -22.97
C ASP A 210 -2.18 1.27 -22.14
N VAL A 211 -0.88 1.25 -21.80
CA VAL A 211 -0.32 0.20 -20.96
C VAL A 211 -0.88 0.24 -19.51
N GLY A 212 -1.12 1.40 -18.97
CA GLY A 212 -1.76 1.53 -17.66
C GLY A 212 -3.20 1.03 -17.67
N LYS A 213 -3.98 1.31 -18.72
CA LYS A 213 -5.32 0.75 -18.92
C LYS A 213 -5.28 -0.76 -19.02
N GLN A 214 -4.35 -1.33 -19.81
CA GLN A 214 -4.16 -2.76 -19.91
C GLN A 214 -3.90 -3.41 -18.54
N ILE A 215 -2.98 -2.83 -17.75
CA ILE A 215 -2.69 -3.29 -16.38
C ILE A 215 -3.93 -3.23 -15.51
N LEU A 216 -4.66 -2.11 -15.52
CA LEU A 216 -5.88 -1.96 -14.71
C LEU A 216 -6.96 -2.96 -15.11
N THR A 217 -7.17 -3.17 -16.40
CA THR A 217 -8.12 -4.16 -16.91
C THR A 217 -7.73 -5.60 -16.50
N SER A 218 -6.45 -5.96 -16.57
CA SER A 218 -5.97 -7.29 -16.13
C SER A 218 -6.08 -7.48 -14.62
N MET A 219 -6.17 -6.38 -13.84
CA MET A 219 -6.46 -6.40 -12.40
C MET A 219 -7.97 -6.41 -12.09
N GLY A 220 -8.84 -6.43 -13.11
CA GLY A 220 -10.28 -6.41 -12.93
C GLY A 220 -10.87 -5.03 -12.63
N VAL A 221 -10.12 -3.95 -12.86
CA VAL A 221 -10.60 -2.58 -12.66
C VAL A 221 -11.41 -2.13 -13.87
N ALA A 222 -12.65 -1.71 -13.64
CA ALA A 222 -13.49 -1.06 -14.66
C ALA A 222 -13.06 0.40 -14.86
N LEU A 223 -12.81 0.79 -16.10
CA LEU A 223 -12.41 2.14 -16.51
C LEU A 223 -13.54 2.87 -17.22
#